data_ae87ab35092fa77acfba7939e69ea771
#
_entry.id   ae87ab35092fa77acfba7939e69ea771
#
_cell.length_a   1.000
_cell.length_b   1.000
_cell.length_c   1.000
_cell.angle_alpha   90.00
_cell.angle_beta   90.00
_cell.angle_gamma   90.00
#
_symmetry.space_group_name_H-M   'P 1'
#
loop_
_entity.id
_entity.type
_entity.pdbx_description
1 polymer ?
#
loop_
_entity_poly.entity_id
_entity_poly.type
_entity_poly.pdbx_seq_one_letter_code
_entity_poly.pdbx_strand_id
1 'polypeptide(L)'
;TGPPMISLGFTPEAVLLVTSFGSVFQTDTLNNYWGGLALAGAPVKAGEQMVLEIVQNGFRVYRTWDGDDYVRTNMEDDTYYYIVFQ
;
A
#
# COMPACT_ATOMS: atom_id res chain seq x y z
N THR A 1 6.84 -15.89 -7.17
CA THR A 1 6.67 -14.52 -7.56
C THR A 1 6.31 -13.67 -6.36
N GLY A 2 6.87 -12.52 -6.23
CA GLY A 2 6.64 -11.63 -5.11
C GLY A 2 5.37 -10.79 -5.25
N PRO A 3 5.15 -9.86 -4.31
CA PRO A 3 4.03 -8.93 -4.39
C PRO A 3 4.09 -8.11 -5.67
N PRO A 4 2.93 -7.69 -6.20
CA PRO A 4 2.91 -6.85 -7.39
C PRO A 4 3.64 -5.54 -7.18
N MET A 5 4.28 -5.07 -8.24
CA MET A 5 4.99 -3.81 -8.24
C MET A 5 4.39 -2.88 -9.30
N ILE A 6 4.14 -1.65 -8.89
CA ILE A 6 3.73 -0.60 -9.83
C ILE A 6 5.00 0.06 -10.32
N SER A 7 5.30 -0.11 -11.62
CA SER A 7 6.51 0.39 -12.23
C SER A 7 6.33 1.84 -12.67
N LEU A 8 7.19 2.73 -12.20
CA LEU A 8 7.11 4.16 -12.50
C LEU A 8 8.24 4.64 -13.39
N GLY A 9 9.30 3.84 -13.54
CA GLY A 9 10.48 4.26 -14.28
C GLY A 9 11.44 5.14 -13.47
N PHE A 10 11.12 5.39 -12.20
CA PHE A 10 11.98 6.12 -11.27
C PHE A 10 11.63 5.69 -9.85
N THR A 11 12.53 5.91 -8.92
CA THR A 11 12.31 5.60 -7.51
C THR A 11 11.72 6.84 -6.83
N PRO A 12 10.47 6.81 -6.39
CA PRO A 12 9.85 7.98 -5.76
C PRO A 12 10.42 8.21 -4.36
N GLU A 13 10.33 9.45 -3.89
CA GLU A 13 10.66 9.78 -2.50
C GLU A 13 9.48 9.51 -1.57
N ALA A 14 8.26 9.61 -2.08
CA ALA A 14 7.05 9.34 -1.31
C ALA A 14 5.94 8.88 -2.25
N VAL A 15 5.06 8.04 -1.73
CA VAL A 15 3.86 7.58 -2.43
C VAL A 15 2.69 7.66 -1.47
N LEU A 16 1.65 8.36 -1.86
CA LEU A 16 0.36 8.36 -1.16
C LEU A 16 -0.61 7.48 -1.94
N LEU A 17 -1.13 6.45 -1.29
CA LEU A 17 -2.09 5.52 -1.89
C LEU A 17 -3.39 5.57 -1.12
N VAL A 18 -4.51 5.69 -1.82
CA VAL A 18 -5.83 5.70 -1.22
C VAL A 18 -6.78 4.86 -2.06
N THR A 19 -7.87 4.41 -1.45
CA THR A 19 -8.96 3.76 -2.19
C THR A 19 -9.73 4.79 -3.02
N SER A 20 -10.60 4.31 -3.90
CA SER A 20 -11.45 5.17 -4.73
C SER A 20 -12.38 6.07 -3.89
N PHE A 21 -12.65 5.70 -2.65
CA PHE A 21 -13.44 6.53 -1.73
C PHE A 21 -12.55 7.33 -0.76
N GLY A 22 -11.26 7.40 -1.02
CA GLY A 22 -10.34 8.28 -0.29
C GLY A 22 -9.85 7.77 1.05
N SER A 23 -10.05 6.49 1.37
CA SER A 23 -9.65 5.93 2.65
C SER A 23 -8.29 5.25 2.57
N VAL A 24 -7.55 5.30 3.68
CA VAL A 24 -6.29 4.55 3.83
C VAL A 24 -6.43 3.47 4.90
N PHE A 25 -7.41 3.60 5.79
CA PHE A 25 -7.61 2.66 6.88
C PHE A 25 -9.09 2.64 7.24
N GLN A 26 -9.60 1.45 7.53
CA GLN A 26 -10.97 1.29 8.00
C GLN A 26 -11.02 0.11 8.95
N THR A 27 -11.70 0.26 10.07
CA THR A 27 -11.90 -0.84 11.00
C THR A 27 -13.37 -1.25 11.02
N ASP A 28 -13.59 -2.55 11.05
CA ASP A 28 -14.89 -3.18 11.17
C ASP A 28 -14.67 -4.35 12.13
N THR A 29 -14.91 -5.58 11.70
CA THR A 29 -14.48 -6.75 12.46
C THR A 29 -12.97 -6.93 12.39
N LEU A 30 -12.36 -6.46 11.31
CA LEU A 30 -10.92 -6.49 11.08
C LEU A 30 -10.39 -5.07 10.86
N ASN A 31 -9.10 -4.90 11.11
CA ASN A 31 -8.39 -3.69 10.73
C ASN A 31 -8.01 -3.81 9.26
N ASN A 32 -8.56 -2.95 8.42
CA ASN A 32 -8.32 -2.96 6.99
C ASN A 32 -7.36 -1.84 6.61
N TYR A 33 -6.21 -2.20 6.05
CA TYR A 33 -5.19 -1.25 5.63
C TYR A 33 -5.26 -1.12 4.12
N TRP A 34 -5.79 0.01 3.66
CA TRP A 34 -6.08 0.24 2.24
C TRP A 34 -5.01 1.05 1.53
N GLY A 35 -4.13 1.70 2.25
CA GLY A 35 -3.13 2.56 1.66
C GLY A 35 -2.32 3.27 2.73
N GLY A 36 -1.95 4.51 2.46
CA GLY A 36 -1.19 5.34 3.37
C GLY A 36 -0.14 6.15 2.63
N LEU A 37 0.74 6.79 3.40
CA LEU A 37 1.86 7.55 2.85
C LEU A 37 3.14 6.79 3.16
N ALA A 38 3.78 6.25 2.14
CA ALA A 38 5.07 5.60 2.26
C ALA A 38 6.17 6.57 1.86
N LEU A 39 7.26 6.53 2.60
CA LEU A 39 8.47 7.31 2.28
C LEU A 39 9.59 6.36 1.91
N ALA A 40 10.55 6.86 1.15
CA ALA A 40 11.74 6.07 0.85
C ALA A 40 12.43 5.69 2.15
N GLY A 41 12.61 4.39 2.39
CA GLY A 41 13.18 3.89 3.63
C GLY A 41 12.22 3.83 4.81
N ALA A 42 10.95 4.22 4.62
CA ALA A 42 9.95 4.19 5.68
C ALA A 42 8.62 3.69 5.13
N PRO A 43 8.46 2.38 4.96
CA PRO A 43 7.24 1.79 4.41
C PRO A 43 6.08 1.89 5.39
N VAL A 44 4.87 1.75 4.85
CA VAL A 44 3.66 1.60 5.67
C VAL A 44 3.55 0.14 6.06
N LYS A 45 3.36 -0.13 7.34
CA LYS A 45 3.22 -1.48 7.88
C LYS A 45 2.00 -1.61 8.77
N ALA A 46 1.45 -2.82 8.80
CA ALA A 46 0.43 -3.24 9.74
C ALA A 46 1.07 -4.32 10.62
N GLY A 47 1.60 -3.91 11.79
CA GLY A 47 2.43 -4.81 12.59
C GLY A 47 3.68 -5.21 11.81
N GLU A 48 3.83 -6.50 11.54
CA GLU A 48 4.94 -7.00 10.75
C GLU A 48 4.62 -7.15 9.26
N GLN A 49 3.36 -6.94 8.88
CA GLN A 49 2.95 -7.02 7.49
C GLN A 49 3.26 -5.73 6.75
N MET A 50 3.75 -5.86 5.53
CA MET A 50 3.97 -4.71 4.65
C MET A 50 2.64 -4.29 4.03
N VAL A 51 2.35 -2.99 4.03
CA VAL A 51 1.15 -2.42 3.42
C VAL A 51 1.48 -1.72 2.11
N LEU A 52 2.54 -0.92 2.11
CA LEU A 52 2.95 -0.13 0.96
C LEU A 52 4.44 0.13 1.10
N GLU A 53 5.19 -0.16 0.06
CA GLU A 53 6.66 -0.07 0.11
C GLU A 53 7.22 0.56 -1.15
N ILE A 54 8.05 1.58 -1.00
CA ILE A 54 8.81 2.12 -2.12
C ILE A 54 9.98 1.20 -2.41
N VAL A 55 10.12 0.83 -3.67
CA VAL A 55 11.23 0.01 -4.15
C VAL A 55 11.88 0.69 -5.34
N GLN A 56 12.98 0.13 -5.83
CA GLN A 56 13.65 0.68 -7.00
C GLN A 56 12.69 0.73 -8.18
N ASN A 57 12.54 1.90 -8.78
CA ASN A 57 11.71 2.17 -9.96
C ASN A 57 10.20 2.09 -9.73
N GLY A 58 9.74 2.09 -8.48
CA GLY A 58 8.30 2.05 -8.26
C GLY A 58 7.92 1.81 -6.81
N PHE A 59 6.79 1.14 -6.62
CA PHE A 59 6.34 0.77 -5.28
C PHE A 59 5.58 -0.55 -5.35
N ARG A 60 5.50 -1.23 -4.21
CA ARG A 60 4.79 -2.51 -4.08
C ARG A 60 3.52 -2.36 -3.30
N VAL A 61 2.51 -3.10 -3.71
CA VAL A 61 1.22 -3.23 -3.05
C VAL A 61 1.04 -4.67 -2.60
N TYR A 62 0.15 -4.90 -1.63
CA TYR A 62 0.06 -6.18 -0.97
C TYR A 62 -1.38 -6.59 -0.71
N ARG A 63 -1.56 -7.89 -0.58
CA ARG A 63 -2.80 -8.50 -0.13
C ARG A 63 -2.43 -9.61 0.84
N THR A 64 -2.44 -9.29 2.14
CA THR A 64 -2.06 -10.24 3.20
C THR A 64 -3.00 -10.11 4.37
N TRP A 65 -3.05 -11.14 5.19
CA TRP A 65 -3.93 -11.19 6.35
C TRP A 65 -3.21 -11.90 7.49
N ASP A 66 -3.22 -11.30 8.67
CA ASP A 66 -2.64 -11.88 9.87
C ASP A 66 -3.44 -11.41 11.09
N GLY A 67 -4.13 -12.36 11.76
CA GLY A 67 -4.96 -12.04 12.91
C GLY A 67 -6.08 -11.08 12.53
N ASP A 68 -6.12 -9.93 13.19
CA ASP A 68 -7.13 -8.91 12.95
C ASP A 68 -6.72 -7.87 11.90
N ASP A 69 -5.52 -8.00 11.34
CA ASP A 69 -4.96 -7.04 10.40
C ASP A 69 -5.01 -7.58 8.97
N TYR A 70 -5.76 -6.92 8.12
CA TYR A 70 -5.90 -7.27 6.72
C TYR A 70 -5.30 -6.17 5.87
N VAL A 71 -4.23 -6.50 5.13
CA VAL A 71 -3.60 -5.56 4.18
C VAL A 71 -4.30 -5.72 2.84
N ARG A 72 -4.85 -4.62 2.33
CA ARG A 72 -5.73 -4.63 1.17
C ARG A 72 -5.34 -3.56 0.15
N THR A 73 -4.05 -3.40 -0.10
CA THR A 73 -3.58 -2.42 -1.10
C THR A 73 -3.51 -3.01 -2.50
N ASN A 74 -3.90 -4.28 -2.66
CA ASN A 74 -3.91 -4.96 -3.95
C ASN A 74 -5.14 -5.88 -4.08
N MET A 75 -6.34 -5.35 -3.83
CA MET A 75 -7.59 -6.12 -4.02
C MET A 75 -8.01 -6.02 -5.48
N GLU A 76 -8.40 -7.15 -6.08
CA GLU A 76 -8.73 -7.21 -7.50
C GLU A 76 -9.90 -6.32 -7.90
N ASP A 77 -10.91 -6.23 -7.04
CA ASP A 77 -12.14 -5.52 -7.36
C ASP A 77 -12.15 -4.08 -6.88
N ASP A 78 -11.05 -3.63 -6.29
CA ASP A 78 -10.95 -2.28 -5.75
C ASP A 78 -10.14 -1.39 -6.68
N THR A 79 -10.57 -0.14 -6.78
CA THR A 79 -9.85 0.89 -7.51
C THR A 79 -9.08 1.76 -6.52
N TYR A 80 -7.85 2.07 -6.87
CA TYR A 80 -6.96 2.88 -6.03
C TYR A 80 -6.46 4.08 -6.80
N TYR A 81 -6.19 5.15 -6.07
CA TYR A 81 -5.52 6.33 -6.62
C TYR A 81 -4.23 6.55 -5.87
N TYR A 82 -3.21 7.01 -6.58
CA TYR A 82 -1.94 7.28 -5.92
C TYR A 82 -1.34 8.57 -6.45
N ILE A 83 -0.55 9.21 -5.58
CA ILE A 83 0.25 10.39 -5.92
C ILE A 83 1.69 10.04 -5.55
N VAL A 84 2.61 10.28 -6.47
CA VAL A 84 4.03 10.04 -6.24
C VAL A 84 4.77 11.36 -6.20
N PHE A 85 5.79 11.42 -5.39
CA PHE A 85 6.65 12.59 -5.22
C PHE A 85 8.05 12.20 -5.63
N GLN A 86 8.61 12.98 -6.51
CA GLN A 86 9.97 12.75 -7.01
C GLN A 86 11.03 13.34 -6.10
#